data_85dbfdbfb9df70fb6083bdcac1071755
#
_entry.id   85dbfdbfb9df70fb6083bdcac1071755
#
_cell.length_a   1.000
_cell.length_b   1.000
_cell.length_c   1.000
_cell.angle_alpha   90.00
_cell.angle_beta   90.00
_cell.angle_gamma   90.00
#
_symmetry.space_group_name_H-M   'P 1'
#
loop_
_entity.id
_entity.type
_entity.pdbx_description
1 polymer ?
#
loop_
_entity_poly.entity_id
_entity_poly.type
_entity_poly.pdbx_seq_one_letter_code
_entity_poly.pdbx_strand_id
1 'polypeptide(L)'
;MKIFRVIFVLFFSNALLNAQNTVNDTIVKTDTISNLKFNYKQLIIPTVLIGYGVIGLESDQLKSYNSNIREEVQEDIDHKITIDDFSQYAPAASVYALNAMGIKGKNNLKDRSIILASSYLMMSATVFALKSITKVERPDGTSNNSFPSGHTANAFAGAEFLYQEYKDQSIWYGISGYVVATGTGLFRMYNNRHWLTDVVAGAGIGILSTKAAYWLYPYVKNKIFPSKENKVSSMITPFYNGKQAGCGLVMQF
;
A
#
# COMPACT_ATOMS: atom_id res chain seq x y z
N MET A 1 -14.01 29.24 16.77
CA MET A 1 -12.57 29.27 16.43
C MET A 1 -11.61 29.16 17.62
N LYS A 2 -11.94 29.52 18.87
CA LYS A 2 -11.01 29.41 20.02
C LYS A 2 -10.88 27.99 20.58
N ILE A 3 -11.90 27.15 20.52
CA ILE A 3 -11.90 25.77 21.04
C ILE A 3 -11.00 24.84 20.18
N PHE A 4 -10.96 25.03 18.86
CA PHE A 4 -10.11 24.23 17.97
C PHE A 4 -8.60 24.47 18.20
N ARG A 5 -8.20 25.66 18.63
CA ARG A 5 -6.80 25.97 18.96
C ARG A 5 -6.34 25.32 20.28
N VAL A 6 -7.23 25.18 21.24
CA VAL A 6 -6.93 24.54 22.53
C VAL A 6 -6.78 23.03 22.40
N ILE A 7 -7.62 22.39 21.58
CA ILE A 7 -7.51 20.94 21.30
C ILE A 7 -6.23 20.62 20.55
N PHE A 8 -5.82 21.47 19.59
CA PHE A 8 -4.57 21.28 18.84
C PHE A 8 -3.32 21.42 19.73
N VAL A 9 -3.31 22.33 20.70
CA VAL A 9 -2.20 22.52 21.65
C VAL A 9 -2.13 21.37 22.66
N LEU A 10 -3.26 20.83 23.12
CA LEU A 10 -3.30 19.68 24.05
C LEU A 10 -2.87 18.37 23.38
N PHE A 11 -3.09 18.20 22.07
CA PHE A 11 -2.60 17.03 21.33
C PHE A 11 -1.08 17.06 21.12
N PHE A 12 -0.50 18.25 20.94
CA PHE A 12 0.97 18.41 20.74
C PHE A 12 1.75 18.31 22.05
N SER A 13 1.18 18.69 23.19
CA SER A 13 1.87 18.63 24.49
C SER A 13 2.07 17.19 25.00
N ASN A 14 1.19 16.24 24.64
CA ASN A 14 1.37 14.83 25.00
C ASN A 14 2.39 14.09 24.12
N ALA A 15 2.71 14.61 22.93
CA ALA A 15 3.74 14.04 22.06
C ALA A 15 5.17 14.35 22.54
N LEU A 16 5.37 15.44 23.27
CA LEU A 16 6.69 15.85 23.74
C LEU A 16 7.11 15.18 25.07
N LEU A 17 6.17 14.64 25.85
CA LEU A 17 6.46 13.99 27.13
C LEU A 17 6.95 12.54 27.00
N ASN A 18 6.80 11.90 25.85
CA ASN A 18 7.29 10.53 25.61
C ASN A 18 8.68 10.46 24.93
N ALA A 19 9.33 11.60 24.69
CA ALA A 19 10.62 11.63 23.98
C ALA A 19 11.85 11.47 24.90
N GLN A 20 11.70 11.33 26.22
CA GLN A 20 12.83 11.37 27.14
C GLN A 20 13.22 10.03 27.78
N ASN A 21 12.62 8.91 27.41
CA ASN A 21 12.98 7.61 28.00
C ASN A 21 13.38 6.57 26.94
N THR A 22 14.47 6.82 26.20
CA THR A 22 15.16 5.73 25.50
C THR A 22 16.64 6.02 25.39
N VAL A 23 17.34 5.87 26.51
CA VAL A 23 18.79 5.59 26.47
C VAL A 23 18.95 4.14 26.91
N ASN A 24 19.66 3.38 26.10
CA ASN A 24 20.16 2.02 26.27
C ASN A 24 19.19 0.88 25.96
N ASP A 25 19.22 0.48 24.69
CA ASP A 25 19.49 -0.92 24.34
C ASP A 25 19.94 -0.98 22.88
N THR A 26 21.22 -0.89 22.67
CA THR A 26 21.85 -1.26 21.39
C THR A 26 21.90 -2.78 21.28
N ILE A 27 20.74 -3.41 21.29
CA ILE A 27 20.61 -4.72 20.68
C ILE A 27 20.59 -4.45 19.19
N VAL A 28 21.66 -4.81 18.49
CA VAL A 28 21.65 -4.99 17.04
C VAL A 28 20.51 -5.96 16.75
N LYS A 29 19.31 -5.42 16.52
CA LYS A 29 18.24 -6.18 15.92
C LYS A 29 18.75 -6.55 14.54
N THR A 30 19.26 -7.75 14.41
CA THR A 30 19.35 -8.42 13.12
C THR A 30 18.02 -8.18 12.44
N ASP A 31 18.01 -7.45 11.31
CA ASP A 31 16.81 -7.17 10.53
C ASP A 31 16.20 -8.51 10.10
N THR A 32 15.41 -9.09 10.98
CA THR A 32 14.66 -10.29 10.66
C THR A 32 13.57 -9.85 9.71
N ILE A 33 13.87 -9.97 8.41
CA ILE A 33 12.89 -9.75 7.35
C ILE A 33 11.75 -10.72 7.63
N SER A 34 10.67 -10.22 8.20
CA SER A 34 9.47 -11.05 8.38
C SER A 34 8.78 -11.17 7.02
N ASN A 35 9.28 -12.10 6.22
CA ASN A 35 8.72 -12.39 4.92
C ASN A 35 7.27 -12.83 5.08
N LEU A 36 6.38 -12.22 4.28
CA LEU A 36 5.03 -12.73 4.14
C LEU A 36 5.15 -14.12 3.49
N LYS A 37 4.88 -15.19 4.26
CA LYS A 37 4.88 -16.54 3.69
C LYS A 37 3.73 -16.67 2.71
N PHE A 38 4.04 -17.21 1.52
CA PHE A 38 3.00 -17.52 0.53
C PHE A 38 1.97 -18.48 1.13
N ASN A 39 0.70 -18.11 1.02
CA ASN A 39 -0.43 -18.94 1.42
C ASN A 39 -1.52 -18.81 0.34
N TYR A 40 -1.86 -19.91 -0.31
CA TYR A 40 -2.87 -19.93 -1.37
C TYR A 40 -4.23 -19.38 -0.95
N LYS A 41 -4.60 -19.48 0.34
CA LYS A 41 -5.84 -18.88 0.86
C LYS A 41 -5.91 -17.37 0.68
N GLN A 42 -4.76 -16.70 0.61
CA GLN A 42 -4.70 -15.25 0.39
C GLN A 42 -5.00 -14.86 -1.06
N LEU A 43 -5.02 -15.83 -2.00
CA LEU A 43 -5.41 -15.63 -3.38
C LEU A 43 -6.94 -15.65 -3.58
N ILE A 44 -7.69 -16.25 -2.67
CA ILE A 44 -9.15 -16.49 -2.85
C ILE A 44 -9.86 -15.15 -3.12
N ILE A 45 -9.71 -14.17 -2.24
CA ILE A 45 -10.41 -12.88 -2.36
C ILE A 45 -10.04 -12.16 -3.67
N PRO A 46 -8.76 -11.87 -3.98
CA PRO A 46 -8.43 -11.17 -5.20
C PRO A 46 -8.82 -11.95 -6.46
N THR A 47 -8.72 -13.28 -6.46
CA THR A 47 -9.12 -14.10 -7.61
C THR A 47 -10.63 -14.04 -7.84
N VAL A 48 -11.43 -14.09 -6.79
CA VAL A 48 -12.91 -13.96 -6.90
C VAL A 48 -13.28 -12.58 -7.45
N LEU A 49 -12.65 -11.52 -6.95
CA LEU A 49 -12.92 -10.15 -7.42
C LEU A 49 -12.53 -9.98 -8.91
N ILE A 50 -11.37 -10.47 -9.31
CA ILE A 50 -10.93 -10.43 -10.71
C ILE A 50 -11.86 -11.29 -11.58
N GLY A 51 -12.18 -12.51 -11.11
CA GLY A 51 -13.07 -13.42 -11.82
C GLY A 51 -14.46 -12.83 -12.05
N TYR A 52 -15.05 -12.17 -11.04
CA TYR A 52 -16.31 -11.45 -11.19
C TYR A 52 -16.25 -10.39 -12.31
N GLY A 53 -15.18 -9.57 -12.28
CA GLY A 53 -15.00 -8.53 -13.31
C GLY A 53 -14.80 -9.10 -14.72
N VAL A 54 -13.99 -10.16 -14.86
CA VAL A 54 -13.73 -10.81 -16.16
C VAL A 54 -15.00 -11.48 -16.71
N ILE A 55 -15.76 -12.17 -15.86
CA ILE A 55 -17.06 -12.75 -16.27
C ILE A 55 -18.02 -11.64 -16.73
N GLY A 56 -17.98 -10.47 -16.10
CA GLY A 56 -18.79 -9.31 -16.47
C GLY A 56 -18.50 -8.74 -17.86
N LEU A 57 -17.37 -9.07 -18.48
CA LEU A 57 -17.07 -8.63 -19.85
C LEU A 57 -17.99 -9.30 -20.88
N GLU A 58 -18.39 -10.55 -20.65
CA GLU A 58 -19.18 -11.35 -21.59
C GLU A 58 -20.61 -11.61 -21.12
N SER A 59 -20.87 -11.62 -19.81
CA SER A 59 -22.17 -11.92 -19.24
C SER A 59 -23.19 -10.81 -19.47
N ASP A 60 -24.24 -11.08 -20.25
CA ASP A 60 -25.32 -10.14 -20.48
C ASP A 60 -26.08 -9.78 -19.19
N GLN A 61 -26.19 -10.72 -18.25
CA GLN A 61 -26.76 -10.47 -16.93
C GLN A 61 -25.96 -9.44 -16.13
N LEU A 62 -24.63 -9.56 -16.10
CA LEU A 62 -23.79 -8.61 -15.38
C LEU A 62 -23.71 -7.26 -16.10
N LYS A 63 -23.78 -7.24 -17.43
CA LYS A 63 -23.89 -5.99 -18.21
C LYS A 63 -25.20 -5.26 -17.90
N SER A 64 -26.32 -5.98 -17.87
CA SER A 64 -27.61 -5.41 -17.47
C SER A 64 -27.56 -4.88 -16.03
N TYR A 65 -26.97 -5.64 -15.11
CA TYR A 65 -26.80 -5.21 -13.72
C TYR A 65 -25.92 -3.96 -13.59
N ASN A 66 -24.83 -3.88 -14.35
CA ASN A 66 -24.00 -2.67 -14.43
C ASN A 66 -24.81 -1.45 -14.90
N SER A 67 -25.66 -1.62 -15.92
CA SER A 67 -26.50 -0.53 -16.45
C SER A 67 -27.52 -0.06 -15.42
N ASN A 68 -28.21 -0.98 -14.76
CA ASN A 68 -29.18 -0.64 -13.72
C ASN A 68 -28.54 0.13 -12.55
N ILE A 69 -27.38 -0.34 -12.05
CA ILE A 69 -26.65 0.37 -10.99
C ILE A 69 -26.21 1.75 -11.47
N ARG A 70 -25.72 1.85 -12.71
CA ARG A 70 -25.34 3.15 -13.27
C ARG A 70 -26.53 4.10 -13.32
N GLU A 71 -27.68 3.67 -13.80
CA GLU A 71 -28.90 4.48 -13.89
C GLU A 71 -29.29 4.99 -12.50
N GLU A 72 -29.36 4.10 -11.51
CA GLU A 72 -29.72 4.48 -10.14
C GLU A 72 -28.70 5.43 -9.50
N VAL A 73 -27.40 5.20 -9.71
CA VAL A 73 -26.35 6.07 -9.18
C VAL A 73 -26.35 7.44 -9.86
N GLN A 74 -26.75 7.53 -11.15
CA GLN A 74 -26.72 8.78 -11.92
C GLN A 74 -28.01 9.59 -11.83
N GLU A 75 -29.11 9.06 -11.25
CA GLU A 75 -30.42 9.71 -11.24
C GLU A 75 -30.42 11.11 -10.62
N ASP A 76 -29.62 11.31 -9.54
CA ASP A 76 -29.59 12.56 -8.78
C ASP A 76 -28.24 13.30 -8.86
N ILE A 77 -27.39 12.97 -9.86
CA ILE A 77 -26.03 13.53 -9.91
C ILE A 77 -25.91 14.66 -10.94
N ASP A 78 -25.86 15.89 -10.46
CA ASP A 78 -25.64 17.08 -11.28
C ASP A 78 -24.16 17.46 -11.44
N HIS A 79 -23.29 17.05 -10.50
CA HIS A 79 -21.89 17.49 -10.45
C HIS A 79 -20.90 16.36 -10.20
N LYS A 80 -19.77 16.38 -10.94
CA LYS A 80 -18.65 15.47 -10.70
C LYS A 80 -17.83 15.92 -9.50
N ILE A 81 -17.37 14.96 -8.70
CA ILE A 81 -16.52 15.19 -7.53
C ILE A 81 -15.18 14.49 -7.76
N THR A 82 -14.09 15.26 -7.82
CA THR A 82 -12.74 14.78 -8.15
C THR A 82 -11.93 14.26 -6.95
N ILE A 83 -12.58 13.97 -5.83
CA ILE A 83 -11.91 13.49 -4.61
C ILE A 83 -11.18 12.15 -4.85
N ASP A 84 -11.67 11.35 -5.77
CA ASP A 84 -11.09 10.06 -6.16
C ASP A 84 -9.72 10.19 -6.82
N ASP A 85 -9.41 11.31 -7.45
CA ASP A 85 -8.08 11.58 -8.02
C ASP A 85 -7.00 11.69 -6.93
N PHE A 86 -7.37 12.10 -5.70
CA PHE A 86 -6.47 12.21 -4.55
C PHE A 86 -6.61 11.02 -3.60
N SER A 87 -7.84 10.59 -3.29
CA SER A 87 -8.09 9.53 -2.31
C SER A 87 -7.47 8.19 -2.69
N GLN A 88 -7.24 7.94 -3.99
CA GLN A 88 -6.56 6.74 -4.46
C GLN A 88 -5.14 6.57 -3.88
N TYR A 89 -4.46 7.65 -3.52
CA TYR A 89 -3.11 7.61 -2.94
C TYR A 89 -3.11 7.63 -1.41
N ALA A 90 -4.22 7.99 -0.78
CA ALA A 90 -4.30 8.22 0.65
C ALA A 90 -3.90 7.00 1.49
N PRO A 91 -4.32 5.75 1.20
CA PRO A 91 -3.93 4.60 2.00
C PRO A 91 -2.41 4.35 1.96
N ALA A 92 -1.77 4.46 0.79
CA ALA A 92 -0.32 4.29 0.67
C ALA A 92 0.45 5.42 1.35
N ALA A 93 -0.01 6.68 1.20
CA ALA A 93 0.59 7.83 1.86
C ALA A 93 0.49 7.74 3.39
N SER A 94 -0.61 7.16 3.90
CA SER A 94 -0.81 6.95 5.34
C SER A 94 0.29 6.08 5.96
N VAL A 95 0.86 5.12 5.22
CA VAL A 95 1.97 4.28 5.72
C VAL A 95 3.19 5.14 6.06
N TYR A 96 3.51 6.09 5.19
CA TYR A 96 4.65 6.97 5.41
C TYR A 96 4.35 8.02 6.49
N ALA A 97 3.14 8.57 6.51
CA ALA A 97 2.70 9.52 7.51
C ALA A 97 2.73 8.93 8.92
N LEU A 98 2.16 7.73 9.12
CA LEU A 98 2.18 7.00 10.39
C LEU A 98 3.60 6.74 10.86
N ASN A 99 4.49 6.34 9.95
CA ASN A 99 5.89 6.12 10.29
C ASN A 99 6.61 7.42 10.69
N ALA A 100 6.34 8.54 10.01
CA ALA A 100 6.88 9.86 10.36
C ALA A 100 6.37 10.34 11.74
N MET A 101 5.16 9.94 12.14
CA MET A 101 4.60 10.18 13.47
C MET A 101 5.14 9.24 14.55
N GLY A 102 6.09 8.35 14.23
CA GLY A 102 6.70 7.43 15.18
C GLY A 102 6.00 6.07 15.30
N ILE A 103 4.88 5.83 14.62
CA ILE A 103 4.21 4.54 14.58
C ILE A 103 4.91 3.67 13.53
N LYS A 104 5.83 2.81 13.98
CA LYS A 104 6.67 2.02 13.07
C LYS A 104 5.88 0.90 12.40
N GLY A 105 5.89 0.87 11.06
CA GLY A 105 5.39 -0.26 10.30
C GLY A 105 6.33 -1.47 10.35
N LYS A 106 5.93 -2.55 9.70
CA LYS A 106 6.64 -3.84 9.68
C LYS A 106 8.02 -3.75 9.04
N ASN A 107 8.15 -3.03 7.94
CA ASN A 107 9.39 -2.90 7.18
C ASN A 107 10.04 -1.51 7.40
N ASN A 108 11.37 -1.42 7.24
CA ASN A 108 12.06 -0.14 7.23
C ASN A 108 11.70 0.68 5.97
N LEU A 109 12.07 1.95 5.93
CA LEU A 109 11.71 2.88 4.85
C LEU A 109 12.15 2.39 3.46
N LYS A 110 13.38 1.85 3.35
CA LYS A 110 13.92 1.34 2.09
C LYS A 110 13.12 0.14 1.59
N ASP A 111 12.93 -0.85 2.46
CA ASP A 111 12.28 -2.11 2.12
C ASP A 111 10.82 -1.89 1.73
N ARG A 112 10.06 -1.10 2.50
CA ARG A 112 8.66 -0.77 2.18
C ARG A 112 8.50 0.01 0.87
N SER A 113 9.46 0.92 0.56
CA SER A 113 9.41 1.69 -0.68
C SER A 113 9.67 0.80 -1.90
N ILE A 114 10.55 -0.19 -1.80
CA ILE A 114 10.79 -1.17 -2.86
C ILE A 114 9.55 -2.05 -3.05
N ILE A 115 8.92 -2.50 -1.97
CA ILE A 115 7.69 -3.29 -2.02
C ILE A 115 6.58 -2.50 -2.71
N LEU A 116 6.35 -1.24 -2.29
CA LEU A 116 5.32 -0.39 -2.87
C LEU A 116 5.58 -0.11 -4.36
N ALA A 117 6.82 0.22 -4.73
CA ALA A 117 7.20 0.44 -6.12
C ALA A 117 6.98 -0.82 -6.98
N SER A 118 7.36 -1.99 -6.48
CA SER A 118 7.13 -3.28 -7.14
C SER A 118 5.64 -3.59 -7.29
N SER A 119 4.84 -3.31 -6.25
CA SER A 119 3.38 -3.47 -6.28
C SER A 119 2.76 -2.60 -7.37
N TYR A 120 3.10 -1.32 -7.40
CA TYR A 120 2.55 -0.37 -8.38
C TYR A 120 3.02 -0.67 -9.80
N LEU A 121 4.24 -1.14 -9.98
CA LEU A 121 4.73 -1.56 -11.29
C LEU A 121 3.92 -2.75 -11.83
N MET A 122 3.73 -3.80 -11.03
CA MET A 122 2.96 -4.97 -11.42
C MET A 122 1.48 -4.61 -11.66
N MET A 123 0.88 -3.84 -10.77
CA MET A 123 -0.50 -3.37 -10.88
C MET A 123 -0.70 -2.55 -12.16
N SER A 124 0.16 -1.56 -12.42
CA SER A 124 0.06 -0.69 -13.59
C SER A 124 0.25 -1.49 -14.88
N ALA A 125 1.25 -2.37 -14.95
CA ALA A 125 1.47 -3.22 -16.11
C ALA A 125 0.23 -4.08 -16.42
N THR A 126 -0.37 -4.69 -15.39
CA THR A 126 -1.59 -5.49 -15.54
C THR A 126 -2.78 -4.65 -16.01
N VAL A 127 -3.02 -3.49 -15.39
CA VAL A 127 -4.11 -2.58 -15.75
C VAL A 127 -3.97 -2.08 -17.18
N PHE A 128 -2.77 -1.66 -17.59
CA PHE A 128 -2.54 -1.17 -18.96
C PHE A 128 -2.70 -2.28 -20.01
N ALA A 129 -2.18 -3.48 -19.72
CA ALA A 129 -2.33 -4.63 -20.61
C ALA A 129 -3.81 -4.96 -20.81
N LEU A 130 -4.59 -5.08 -19.72
CA LEU A 130 -6.02 -5.39 -19.80
C LEU A 130 -6.80 -4.29 -20.52
N LYS A 131 -6.55 -3.01 -20.26
CA LYS A 131 -7.19 -1.90 -20.97
C LYS A 131 -6.94 -1.96 -22.48
N SER A 132 -5.71 -2.29 -22.87
CA SER A 132 -5.33 -2.39 -24.30
C SER A 132 -5.98 -3.57 -25.01
N ILE A 133 -6.23 -4.67 -24.29
CA ILE A 133 -6.82 -5.90 -24.84
C ILE A 133 -8.35 -5.80 -24.88
N THR A 134 -8.98 -5.37 -23.77
CA THR A 134 -10.44 -5.44 -23.61
C THR A 134 -11.18 -4.33 -24.31
N LYS A 135 -10.60 -3.13 -24.38
CA LYS A 135 -11.16 -1.92 -25.03
C LYS A 135 -12.62 -1.65 -24.65
N VAL A 136 -12.98 -1.89 -23.39
CA VAL A 136 -14.34 -1.66 -22.89
C VAL A 136 -14.66 -0.17 -22.87
N GLU A 137 -15.79 0.21 -23.42
CA GLU A 137 -16.30 1.59 -23.41
C GLU A 137 -16.69 2.00 -21.98
N ARG A 138 -16.37 3.25 -21.64
CA ARG A 138 -16.77 3.85 -20.36
C ARG A 138 -18.27 4.12 -20.32
N PRO A 139 -18.88 4.13 -19.12
CA PRO A 139 -20.28 4.48 -18.97
C PRO A 139 -20.65 5.86 -19.54
N ASP A 140 -19.71 6.83 -19.52
CA ASP A 140 -19.89 8.19 -20.05
C ASP A 140 -19.59 8.30 -21.56
N GLY A 141 -19.23 7.21 -22.25
CA GLY A 141 -18.92 7.19 -23.68
C GLY A 141 -17.62 7.91 -24.08
N THR A 142 -16.82 8.39 -23.13
CA THR A 142 -15.66 9.25 -23.45
C THR A 142 -14.46 8.50 -24.02
N SER A 143 -14.35 7.19 -23.77
CA SER A 143 -13.20 6.39 -24.23
C SER A 143 -13.41 4.90 -24.04
N ASN A 144 -12.62 4.07 -24.77
CA ASN A 144 -12.67 2.61 -24.74
C ASN A 144 -11.54 2.03 -23.85
N ASN A 145 -11.43 2.52 -22.60
CA ASN A 145 -10.42 2.07 -21.66
C ASN A 145 -10.98 1.91 -20.24
N SER A 146 -12.24 1.46 -20.14
CA SER A 146 -12.91 1.33 -18.86
C SER A 146 -12.30 0.21 -18.00
N PHE A 147 -12.22 -1.01 -18.54
CA PHE A 147 -11.82 -2.19 -17.78
C PHE A 147 -10.30 -2.40 -17.75
N PRO A 148 -9.74 -2.68 -16.57
CA PRO A 148 -10.27 -2.50 -15.21
C PRO A 148 -10.06 -1.06 -14.72
N SER A 149 -10.68 -0.69 -13.57
CA SER A 149 -10.52 0.63 -12.97
C SER A 149 -9.11 0.82 -12.37
N GLY A 150 -8.33 1.75 -12.96
CA GLY A 150 -6.97 2.04 -12.49
C GLY A 150 -6.93 2.77 -11.14
N HIS A 151 -7.83 3.74 -10.91
CA HIS A 151 -7.92 4.44 -9.62
C HIS A 151 -8.28 3.48 -8.48
N THR A 152 -9.22 2.58 -8.72
CA THR A 152 -9.59 1.56 -7.75
C THR A 152 -8.43 0.60 -7.48
N ALA A 153 -7.75 0.14 -8.54
CA ALA A 153 -6.58 -0.73 -8.39
C ALA A 153 -5.47 -0.06 -7.54
N ASN A 154 -5.22 1.23 -7.79
CA ASN A 154 -4.25 2.02 -7.05
C ASN A 154 -4.63 2.16 -5.55
N ALA A 155 -5.89 2.51 -5.28
CA ALA A 155 -6.41 2.64 -3.92
C ALA A 155 -6.33 1.32 -3.14
N PHE A 156 -6.75 0.20 -3.74
CA PHE A 156 -6.71 -1.11 -3.10
C PHE A 156 -5.29 -1.68 -2.96
N ALA A 157 -4.38 -1.35 -3.88
CA ALA A 157 -2.96 -1.65 -3.69
C ALA A 157 -2.40 -0.92 -2.47
N GLY A 158 -2.72 0.37 -2.31
CA GLY A 158 -2.35 1.15 -1.14
C GLY A 158 -2.99 0.64 0.16
N ALA A 159 -4.26 0.23 0.11
CA ALA A 159 -4.97 -0.32 1.27
C ALA A 159 -4.38 -1.65 1.74
N GLU A 160 -4.07 -2.57 0.82
CA GLU A 160 -3.38 -3.82 1.14
C GLU A 160 -1.98 -3.56 1.69
N PHE A 161 -1.27 -2.55 1.14
CA PHE A 161 0.04 -2.14 1.65
C PHE A 161 -0.05 -1.60 3.09
N LEU A 162 -1.01 -0.74 3.38
CA LEU A 162 -1.28 -0.23 4.74
C LEU A 162 -1.62 -1.38 5.69
N TYR A 163 -2.47 -2.32 5.27
CA TYR A 163 -2.80 -3.50 6.05
C TYR A 163 -1.55 -4.35 6.36
N GLN A 164 -0.72 -4.65 5.37
CA GLN A 164 0.46 -5.49 5.56
C GLN A 164 1.51 -4.86 6.46
N GLU A 165 1.66 -3.53 6.41
CA GLU A 165 2.62 -2.81 7.24
C GLU A 165 2.17 -2.66 8.70
N TYR A 166 0.85 -2.57 8.96
CA TYR A 166 0.34 -2.18 10.27
C TYR A 166 -0.63 -3.16 10.93
N LYS A 167 -0.99 -4.28 10.31
CA LYS A 167 -1.91 -5.28 10.89
C LYS A 167 -1.44 -5.84 12.23
N ASP A 168 -0.12 -5.93 12.45
CA ASP A 168 0.47 -6.41 13.68
C ASP A 168 0.41 -5.34 14.81
N GLN A 169 0.19 -4.06 14.45
CA GLN A 169 -0.07 -2.95 15.39
C GLN A 169 -1.56 -2.86 15.71
N SER A 170 -2.38 -2.76 14.68
CA SER A 170 -3.83 -2.78 14.79
C SER A 170 -4.49 -3.10 13.45
N ILE A 171 -5.48 -3.97 13.45
CA ILE A 171 -6.30 -4.31 12.29
C ILE A 171 -7.04 -3.09 11.71
N TRP A 172 -7.31 -2.08 12.55
CA TRP A 172 -8.07 -0.89 12.18
C TRP A 172 -7.37 -0.03 11.13
N TYR A 173 -6.03 -0.04 11.07
CA TYR A 173 -5.30 0.64 9.99
C TYR A 173 -5.64 0.04 8.62
N GLY A 174 -5.68 -1.29 8.52
CA GLY A 174 -6.08 -1.97 7.29
C GLY A 174 -7.55 -1.70 6.94
N ILE A 175 -8.45 -1.81 7.91
CA ILE A 175 -9.88 -1.54 7.73
C ILE A 175 -10.08 -0.10 7.20
N SER A 176 -9.45 0.91 7.80
CA SER A 176 -9.55 2.30 7.35
C SER A 176 -9.04 2.48 5.92
N GLY A 177 -7.93 1.83 5.56
CA GLY A 177 -7.41 1.83 4.19
C GLY A 177 -8.39 1.24 3.18
N TYR A 178 -9.00 0.10 3.51
CA TYR A 178 -10.01 -0.53 2.64
C TYR A 178 -11.31 0.28 2.53
N VAL A 179 -11.72 0.97 3.59
CA VAL A 179 -12.88 1.89 3.54
C VAL A 179 -12.59 3.04 2.56
N VAL A 180 -11.42 3.67 2.63
CA VAL A 180 -11.02 4.72 1.70
C VAL A 180 -10.94 4.19 0.26
N ALA A 181 -10.35 3.00 0.05
CA ALA A 181 -10.24 2.40 -1.27
C ALA A 181 -11.61 2.06 -1.86
N THR A 182 -12.53 1.55 -1.05
CA THR A 182 -13.92 1.30 -1.46
C THR A 182 -14.61 2.61 -1.85
N GLY A 183 -14.48 3.65 -1.03
CA GLY A 183 -14.98 4.99 -1.34
C GLY A 183 -14.44 5.52 -2.66
N THR A 184 -13.13 5.35 -2.92
CA THR A 184 -12.52 5.72 -4.22
C THR A 184 -13.21 4.97 -5.38
N GLY A 185 -13.45 3.66 -5.24
CA GLY A 185 -14.15 2.87 -6.25
C GLY A 185 -15.58 3.35 -6.49
N LEU A 186 -16.32 3.65 -5.41
CA LEU A 186 -17.68 4.20 -5.50
C LEU A 186 -17.69 5.57 -6.21
N PHE A 187 -16.74 6.45 -5.92
CA PHE A 187 -16.63 7.74 -6.63
C PHE A 187 -16.31 7.58 -8.11
N ARG A 188 -15.63 6.51 -8.54
CA ARG A 188 -15.47 6.22 -9.98
C ARG A 188 -16.78 5.89 -10.66
N MET A 189 -17.69 5.19 -9.98
CA MET A 189 -19.05 4.92 -10.46
C MET A 189 -19.90 6.21 -10.40
N TYR A 190 -19.86 6.93 -9.29
CA TYR A 190 -20.50 8.23 -9.11
C TYR A 190 -20.14 9.22 -10.23
N ASN A 191 -18.87 9.29 -10.61
CA ASN A 191 -18.37 10.15 -11.69
C ASN A 191 -18.67 9.59 -13.10
N ASN A 192 -19.43 8.49 -13.22
CA ASN A 192 -19.77 7.82 -14.47
C ASN A 192 -18.54 7.37 -15.31
N ARG A 193 -17.43 7.04 -14.64
CA ARG A 193 -16.15 6.71 -15.27
C ARG A 193 -15.91 5.22 -15.44
N HIS A 194 -16.51 4.39 -14.59
CA HIS A 194 -16.29 2.95 -14.55
C HIS A 194 -17.56 2.20 -14.19
N TRP A 195 -17.71 1.03 -14.76
CA TRP A 195 -18.73 0.06 -14.39
C TRP A 195 -18.39 -0.60 -13.04
N LEU A 196 -19.40 -1.16 -12.36
CA LEU A 196 -19.17 -1.93 -11.13
C LEU A 196 -18.14 -3.05 -11.34
N THR A 197 -18.25 -3.79 -12.44
CA THR A 197 -17.32 -4.87 -12.79
C THR A 197 -15.87 -4.40 -12.95
N ASP A 198 -15.66 -3.18 -13.49
CA ASP A 198 -14.32 -2.59 -13.60
C ASP A 198 -13.73 -2.26 -12.23
N VAL A 199 -14.57 -1.74 -11.33
CA VAL A 199 -14.20 -1.38 -9.95
C VAL A 199 -13.82 -2.64 -9.17
N VAL A 200 -14.65 -3.68 -9.25
CA VAL A 200 -14.40 -4.95 -8.54
C VAL A 200 -13.13 -5.64 -9.05
N ALA A 201 -12.94 -5.70 -10.39
CA ALA A 201 -11.69 -6.23 -10.96
C ALA A 201 -10.47 -5.42 -10.55
N GLY A 202 -10.58 -4.08 -10.56
CA GLY A 202 -9.52 -3.18 -10.13
C GLY A 202 -9.10 -3.44 -8.67
N ALA A 203 -10.07 -3.60 -7.78
CA ALA A 203 -9.83 -3.95 -6.38
C ALA A 203 -9.03 -5.26 -6.24
N GLY A 204 -9.45 -6.31 -6.96
CA GLY A 204 -8.75 -7.60 -6.96
C GLY A 204 -7.32 -7.50 -7.47
N ILE A 205 -7.10 -6.76 -8.57
CA ILE A 205 -5.77 -6.55 -9.16
C ILE A 205 -4.85 -5.79 -8.18
N GLY A 206 -5.36 -4.73 -7.55
CA GLY A 206 -4.59 -3.96 -6.57
C GLY A 206 -4.12 -4.81 -5.38
N ILE A 207 -5.06 -5.57 -4.77
CA ILE A 207 -4.76 -6.48 -3.66
C ILE A 207 -3.73 -7.54 -4.08
N LEU A 208 -3.95 -8.19 -5.23
CA LEU A 208 -3.07 -9.26 -5.70
C LEU A 208 -1.65 -8.76 -5.98
N SER A 209 -1.52 -7.61 -6.65
CA SER A 209 -0.22 -7.02 -6.98
C SER A 209 0.58 -6.69 -5.72
N THR A 210 -0.07 -6.18 -4.69
CA THR A 210 0.61 -5.89 -3.41
C THR A 210 1.02 -7.16 -2.69
N LYS A 211 0.15 -8.18 -2.60
CA LYS A 211 0.52 -9.48 -2.02
C LYS A 211 1.69 -10.10 -2.78
N ALA A 212 1.66 -10.08 -4.10
CA ALA A 212 2.74 -10.58 -4.94
C ALA A 212 4.06 -9.82 -4.68
N ALA A 213 4.00 -8.48 -4.51
CA ALA A 213 5.17 -7.68 -4.18
C ALA A 213 5.82 -8.13 -2.86
N TYR A 214 5.03 -8.38 -1.82
CA TYR A 214 5.53 -8.90 -0.54
C TYR A 214 6.14 -10.31 -0.68
N TRP A 215 5.54 -11.20 -1.46
CA TRP A 215 6.07 -12.56 -1.67
C TRP A 215 7.36 -12.56 -2.49
N LEU A 216 7.46 -11.69 -3.49
CA LEU A 216 8.64 -11.59 -4.34
C LEU A 216 9.76 -10.74 -3.72
N TYR A 217 9.44 -9.93 -2.71
CA TYR A 217 10.38 -9.00 -2.12
C TYR A 217 11.72 -9.63 -1.69
N PRO A 218 11.77 -10.80 -1.02
CA PRO A 218 13.04 -11.43 -0.65
C PRO A 218 13.96 -11.70 -1.85
N TYR A 219 13.38 -12.14 -2.97
CA TYR A 219 14.12 -12.41 -4.21
C TYR A 219 14.62 -11.10 -4.83
N VAL A 220 13.78 -10.08 -4.87
CA VAL A 220 14.11 -8.74 -5.37
C VAL A 220 15.23 -8.12 -4.55
N LYS A 221 15.12 -8.19 -3.20
CA LYS A 221 16.13 -7.69 -2.28
C LYS A 221 17.49 -8.35 -2.51
N ASN A 222 17.53 -9.67 -2.55
CA ASN A 222 18.77 -10.43 -2.73
C ASN A 222 19.43 -10.16 -4.10
N LYS A 223 18.64 -9.88 -5.14
CA LYS A 223 19.16 -9.59 -6.47
C LYS A 223 19.66 -8.15 -6.63
N ILE A 224 18.94 -7.18 -6.07
CA ILE A 224 19.28 -5.74 -6.17
C ILE A 224 20.32 -5.34 -5.13
N PHE A 225 20.25 -5.93 -3.94
CA PHE A 225 21.14 -5.66 -2.82
C PHE A 225 21.69 -6.99 -2.28
N PRO A 226 22.58 -7.66 -3.04
CA PRO A 226 23.22 -8.86 -2.52
C PRO A 226 23.91 -8.50 -1.22
N SER A 227 23.53 -9.18 -0.13
CA SER A 227 24.26 -9.07 1.13
C SER A 227 25.67 -9.57 0.84
N LYS A 228 26.63 -8.63 0.78
CA LYS A 228 28.01 -9.02 0.99
C LYS A 228 28.05 -9.56 2.42
N GLU A 229 28.11 -10.86 2.57
CA GLU A 229 28.59 -11.44 3.81
C GLU A 229 30.00 -10.88 4.00
N ASN A 230 30.13 -9.81 4.74
CA ASN A 230 31.41 -9.39 5.24
C ASN A 230 31.82 -10.44 6.28
N LYS A 231 32.48 -11.48 5.78
CA LYS A 231 33.05 -12.53 6.64
C LYS A 231 34.09 -12.01 7.61
N VAL A 232 34.52 -10.76 7.44
CA VAL A 232 35.49 -10.11 8.32
C VAL A 232 34.99 -8.71 8.63
N SER A 233 34.60 -8.47 9.85
CA SER A 233 34.42 -7.13 10.38
C SER A 233 35.65 -6.75 11.20
N SER A 234 36.32 -5.66 10.83
CA SER A 234 37.44 -5.13 11.57
C SER A 234 37.09 -3.76 12.13
N MET A 235 37.36 -3.55 13.41
CA MET A 235 37.15 -2.28 14.09
C MET A 235 38.46 -1.85 14.76
N ILE A 236 38.91 -0.65 14.46
CA ILE A 236 40.07 -0.05 15.13
C ILE A 236 39.53 0.91 16.20
N THR A 237 39.82 0.62 17.44
CA THR A 237 39.47 1.47 18.60
C THR A 237 40.72 2.10 19.22
N PRO A 238 40.84 3.42 19.22
CA PRO A 238 41.90 4.07 20.00
C PRO A 238 41.58 3.90 21.49
N PHE A 239 42.62 3.63 22.29
CA PHE A 239 42.51 3.59 23.74
C PHE A 239 43.58 4.42 24.41
N TYR A 240 43.26 4.95 25.58
CA TYR A 240 44.19 5.63 26.48
C TYR A 240 43.88 5.27 27.93
N ASN A 241 44.87 4.75 28.65
CA ASN A 241 44.68 4.30 30.04
C ASN A 241 45.35 5.22 31.07
N GLY A 242 45.70 6.47 30.71
CA GLY A 242 46.35 7.45 31.57
C GLY A 242 47.88 7.37 31.52
N LYS A 243 48.49 6.29 31.00
CA LYS A 243 49.94 6.08 30.87
C LYS A 243 50.38 5.69 29.46
N GLN A 244 49.49 5.06 28.71
CA GLN A 244 49.76 4.57 27.37
C GLN A 244 48.59 4.91 26.45
N ALA A 245 48.90 5.32 25.22
CA ALA A 245 47.95 5.48 24.13
C ALA A 245 48.25 4.40 23.08
N GLY A 246 47.20 3.83 22.51
CA GLY A 246 47.34 2.80 21.49
C GLY A 246 46.05 2.63 20.67
N CYS A 247 46.12 1.74 19.66
CA CYS A 247 44.99 1.32 18.87
C CYS A 247 44.79 -0.18 19.02
N GLY A 248 43.57 -0.59 19.41
CA GLY A 248 43.16 -1.97 19.40
C GLY A 248 42.50 -2.33 18.06
N LEU A 249 42.88 -3.43 17.44
CA LEU A 249 42.24 -4.00 16.26
C LEU A 249 41.42 -5.21 16.69
N VAL A 250 40.09 -5.13 16.51
CA VAL A 250 39.19 -6.25 16.71
C VAL A 250 38.79 -6.77 15.34
N MET A 251 39.04 -8.04 15.06
CA MET A 251 38.59 -8.74 13.84
C MET A 251 37.63 -9.82 14.25
N GLN A 252 36.48 -9.84 13.60
CA GLN A 252 35.46 -10.88 13.72
C GLN A 252 35.40 -11.64 12.40
N PHE A 253 35.64 -12.95 12.47
CA PHE A 253 35.66 -13.86 11.32
C PHE A 253 34.35 -14.60 11.20
#